data_c61e25654d1f816ece24af80c6ef8ef5
#
_entry.id   c61e25654d1f816ece24af80c6ef8ef5
#
_cell.length_a   1.000
_cell.length_b   1.000
_cell.length_c   1.000
_cell.angle_alpha   90.00
_cell.angle_beta   90.00
_cell.angle_gamma   90.00
#
_symmetry.space_group_name_H-M   'P 1'
#
loop_
_entity.id
_entity.type
_entity.pdbx_description
1 polymer ?
#
loop_
_entity_poly.entity_id
_entity_poly.type
_entity_poly.pdbx_seq_one_letter_code
_entity_poly.pdbx_strand_id
1 'polypeptide(L)'
;RGFRSSLRFWFSPMHQPQVRVMQVLKDGVERDEGVRAQLSNITAGKTVADIIRTTLGPRSMLKMIIDPMGGVIMTNDGNAILREIMVEHPAAKSMIEIARAQDEEVGDGTTSVIILAGEMMAQACPFLEQQMHPTVIISAYRQALEDLINILEDISVPVDVTNMAEMTKIVQSCIGTKFINKWSELACKIAIEATSTVALEENGRKE
;
A
#
# COMPACT_ATOMS: atom_id res chain seq x y z
N ARG A 1 -73.05 -37.39 46.34
CA ARG A 1 -71.98 -36.73 47.07
C ARG A 1 -70.70 -37.05 46.33
N GLY A 2 -70.23 -36.06 45.59
CA GLY A 2 -69.16 -36.16 44.63
C GLY A 2 -67.76 -35.98 45.20
N PHE A 3 -66.85 -36.79 44.74
CA PHE A 3 -65.43 -36.61 44.92
C PHE A 3 -64.84 -36.17 43.52
N ARG A 4 -64.52 -34.88 43.39
CA ARG A 4 -63.72 -34.38 42.31
C ARG A 4 -62.26 -34.40 42.76
N SER A 5 -61.48 -35.36 42.31
CA SER A 5 -60.03 -35.35 42.39
C SER A 5 -59.43 -34.47 41.29
N SER A 6 -58.87 -33.33 41.68
CA SER A 6 -58.16 -32.44 40.79
C SER A 6 -56.72 -32.98 40.62
N LEU A 7 -56.44 -33.60 39.49
CA LEU A 7 -55.08 -33.89 39.04
C LEU A 7 -54.47 -32.58 38.51
N ARG A 8 -53.68 -31.91 39.31
CA ARG A 8 -52.76 -30.85 38.85
C ARG A 8 -51.56 -31.52 38.20
N PHE A 9 -51.51 -31.51 36.87
CA PHE A 9 -50.30 -31.78 36.12
C PHE A 9 -49.29 -30.66 36.40
N TRP A 10 -48.21 -30.98 37.04
CA TRP A 10 -47.05 -30.12 37.24
C TRP A 10 -46.24 -30.13 35.93
N PHE A 11 -46.51 -29.17 35.05
CA PHE A 11 -45.60 -28.89 33.94
C PHE A 11 -44.38 -28.18 34.50
N SER A 12 -43.27 -28.90 34.65
CA SER A 12 -41.95 -28.28 34.83
C SER A 12 -41.60 -27.53 33.54
N PRO A 13 -41.20 -26.27 33.62
CA PRO A 13 -40.74 -25.58 32.42
C PRO A 13 -39.48 -26.29 31.89
N MET A 14 -39.56 -26.84 30.68
CA MET A 14 -38.40 -27.37 29.97
C MET A 14 -37.38 -26.26 29.87
N HIS A 15 -36.24 -26.46 30.49
CA HIS A 15 -35.07 -25.59 30.39
C HIS A 15 -34.61 -25.63 28.93
N GLN A 16 -34.97 -24.62 28.17
CA GLN A 16 -34.41 -24.46 26.81
C GLN A 16 -32.91 -24.22 26.97
N PRO A 17 -32.05 -25.00 26.32
CA PRO A 17 -30.63 -24.73 26.33
C PRO A 17 -30.40 -23.36 25.74
N GLN A 18 -29.94 -22.40 26.55
CA GLN A 18 -29.46 -21.12 26.03
C GLN A 18 -28.23 -21.41 25.19
N VAL A 19 -28.42 -21.37 23.90
CA VAL A 19 -27.31 -21.36 22.93
C VAL A 19 -26.53 -20.07 23.22
N ARG A 20 -25.42 -20.19 23.94
CA ARG A 20 -24.48 -19.07 24.08
C ARG A 20 -23.93 -18.77 22.71
N VAL A 21 -24.40 -17.70 22.11
CA VAL A 21 -23.79 -17.15 20.89
C VAL A 21 -22.37 -16.76 21.26
N MET A 22 -21.38 -17.50 20.73
CA MET A 22 -19.98 -17.18 20.95
C MET A 22 -19.67 -15.95 20.10
N GLN A 23 -19.49 -14.81 20.75
CA GLN A 23 -19.09 -13.58 20.08
C GLN A 23 -17.60 -13.67 19.73
N VAL A 24 -17.29 -13.85 18.45
CA VAL A 24 -15.92 -14.01 17.94
C VAL A 24 -15.28 -12.64 17.66
N LEU A 25 -16.09 -11.63 17.34
CA LEU A 25 -15.63 -10.28 17.04
C LEU A 25 -15.87 -9.36 18.25
N LYS A 26 -15.01 -8.37 18.43
CA LYS A 26 -15.20 -7.31 19.43
C LYS A 26 -16.43 -6.47 19.09
N ASP A 27 -17.09 -5.91 20.12
CA ASP A 27 -18.19 -4.97 19.92
C ASP A 27 -17.70 -3.74 19.14
N GLY A 28 -18.51 -3.30 18.18
CA GLY A 28 -18.20 -2.13 17.34
C GLY A 28 -17.35 -2.40 16.10
N VAL A 29 -17.07 -3.68 15.78
CA VAL A 29 -16.40 -4.02 14.50
C VAL A 29 -17.44 -4.03 13.38
N GLU A 30 -17.28 -3.14 12.42
CA GLU A 30 -18.07 -3.15 11.18
C GLU A 30 -17.60 -4.30 10.28
N ARG A 31 -18.54 -4.98 9.67
CA ARG A 31 -18.30 -6.07 8.72
C ARG A 31 -18.92 -5.75 7.38
N ASP A 32 -18.06 -5.57 6.39
CA ASP A 32 -18.47 -5.47 4.99
C ASP A 32 -18.26 -6.80 4.27
N GLU A 33 -19.19 -7.17 3.38
CA GLU A 33 -19.17 -8.44 2.65
C GLU A 33 -19.42 -8.25 1.15
N GLY A 34 -18.92 -9.20 0.36
CA GLY A 34 -19.17 -9.31 -1.07
C GLY A 34 -18.65 -8.13 -1.89
N VAL A 35 -19.42 -7.74 -2.90
CA VAL A 35 -19.06 -6.67 -3.84
C VAL A 35 -18.87 -5.33 -3.14
N ARG A 36 -19.66 -5.05 -2.09
CA ARG A 36 -19.53 -3.82 -1.32
C ARG A 36 -18.15 -3.69 -0.68
N ALA A 37 -17.66 -4.76 -0.06
CA ALA A 37 -16.32 -4.79 0.53
C ALA A 37 -15.22 -4.61 -0.55
N GLN A 38 -15.39 -5.22 -1.72
CA GLN A 38 -14.45 -5.08 -2.84
C GLN A 38 -14.37 -3.63 -3.33
N LEU A 39 -15.51 -2.98 -3.56
CA LEU A 39 -15.58 -1.58 -3.99
C LEU A 39 -15.04 -0.63 -2.92
N SER A 40 -15.32 -0.89 -1.64
CA SER A 40 -14.75 -0.14 -0.51
C SER A 40 -13.23 -0.21 -0.50
N ASN A 41 -12.65 -1.39 -0.69
CA ASN A 41 -11.21 -1.60 -0.76
C ASN A 41 -10.57 -0.82 -1.94
N ILE A 42 -11.19 -0.87 -3.12
CA ILE A 42 -10.73 -0.15 -4.31
C ILE A 42 -10.78 1.36 -4.07
N THR A 43 -11.88 1.86 -3.52
CA THR A 43 -12.05 3.28 -3.22
C THR A 43 -11.00 3.76 -2.21
N ALA A 44 -10.74 2.97 -1.17
CA ALA A 44 -9.72 3.28 -0.18
C ALA A 44 -8.31 3.34 -0.81
N GLY A 45 -7.95 2.36 -1.63
CA GLY A 45 -6.66 2.35 -2.33
C GLY A 45 -6.50 3.51 -3.32
N LYS A 46 -7.54 3.81 -4.10
CA LYS A 46 -7.55 4.96 -5.01
C LYS A 46 -7.39 6.28 -4.23
N THR A 47 -8.08 6.42 -3.11
CA THR A 47 -7.98 7.63 -2.27
C THR A 47 -6.55 7.85 -1.78
N VAL A 48 -5.85 6.79 -1.35
CA VAL A 48 -4.44 6.89 -0.94
C VAL A 48 -3.56 7.33 -2.11
N ALA A 49 -3.75 6.74 -3.29
CA ALA A 49 -3.01 7.12 -4.49
C ALA A 49 -3.28 8.58 -4.90
N ASP A 50 -4.52 9.05 -4.82
CA ASP A 50 -4.89 10.43 -5.16
C ASP A 50 -4.30 11.45 -4.18
N ILE A 51 -4.16 11.09 -2.90
CA ILE A 51 -3.50 11.95 -1.91
C ILE A 51 -2.05 12.27 -2.32
N ILE A 52 -1.31 11.28 -2.81
CA ILE A 52 0.11 11.47 -3.14
C ILE A 52 0.38 11.80 -4.61
N ARG A 53 -0.62 11.71 -5.48
CA ARG A 53 -0.48 11.93 -6.93
C ARG A 53 0.20 13.27 -7.28
N THR A 54 -0.09 14.33 -6.55
CA THR A 54 0.47 15.66 -6.79
C THR A 54 1.94 15.80 -6.40
N THR A 55 2.52 14.80 -5.74
CA THR A 55 3.93 14.78 -5.32
C THR A 55 4.84 14.05 -6.30
N LEU A 56 4.29 13.49 -7.39
CA LEU A 56 5.07 12.80 -8.41
C LEU A 56 5.50 13.74 -9.54
N GLY A 57 6.72 13.54 -10.01
CA GLY A 57 7.25 14.12 -11.24
C GLY A 57 8.04 15.44 -11.05
N PRO A 58 8.55 16.01 -12.16
CA PRO A 58 9.45 17.15 -12.11
C PRO A 58 8.79 18.46 -11.64
N ARG A 59 7.46 18.52 -11.70
CA ARG A 59 6.65 19.64 -11.18
C ARG A 59 5.92 19.25 -9.89
N SER A 60 6.51 18.36 -9.13
CA SER A 60 5.93 17.88 -7.87
C SER A 60 5.76 19.02 -6.87
N MET A 61 4.67 18.96 -6.12
CA MET A 61 4.36 19.91 -5.06
C MET A 61 4.68 19.32 -3.69
N LEU A 62 5.22 20.14 -2.79
CA LEU A 62 5.42 19.75 -1.40
C LEU A 62 4.08 19.63 -0.69
N LYS A 63 3.91 18.60 0.11
CA LYS A 63 2.80 18.49 1.07
C LYS A 63 3.24 18.96 2.45
N MET A 64 2.36 19.67 3.09
CA MET A 64 2.50 20.06 4.48
C MET A 64 1.66 19.11 5.34
N ILE A 65 2.31 18.45 6.27
CA ILE A 65 1.68 17.47 7.16
C ILE A 65 1.95 17.92 8.60
N ILE A 66 0.97 17.77 9.44
CA ILE A 66 1.12 18.00 10.89
C ILE A 66 1.26 16.62 11.53
N ASP A 67 2.39 16.39 12.19
CA ASP A 67 2.62 15.15 12.91
C ASP A 67 1.75 15.08 14.20
N PRO A 68 1.59 13.91 14.82
CA PRO A 68 0.82 13.77 16.06
C PRO A 68 1.36 14.60 17.24
N MET A 69 2.60 15.05 17.18
CA MET A 69 3.23 15.90 18.19
C MET A 69 3.07 17.41 17.92
N GLY A 70 2.40 17.78 16.81
CA GLY A 70 2.16 19.16 16.41
C GLY A 70 3.30 19.78 15.59
N GLY A 71 4.32 19.00 15.21
CA GLY A 71 5.36 19.42 14.27
C GLY A 71 4.83 19.53 12.84
N VAL A 72 5.44 20.42 12.05
CA VAL A 72 5.08 20.59 10.63
C VAL A 72 6.16 19.98 9.77
N ILE A 73 5.81 18.98 8.97
CA ILE A 73 6.69 18.32 8.00
C ILE A 73 6.29 18.77 6.61
N MET A 74 7.26 19.22 5.81
CA MET A 74 7.06 19.58 4.41
C MET A 74 7.87 18.63 3.53
N THR A 75 7.20 17.78 2.78
CA THR A 75 7.85 16.78 1.93
C THR A 75 7.07 16.51 0.65
N ASN A 76 7.74 15.99 -0.36
CA ASN A 76 7.13 15.40 -1.56
C ASN A 76 7.45 13.90 -1.67
N ASP A 77 8.03 13.31 -0.65
CA ASP A 77 8.32 11.89 -0.63
C ASP A 77 7.08 11.08 -0.23
N GLY A 78 6.68 10.11 -1.09
CA GLY A 78 5.46 9.34 -0.88
C GLY A 78 5.48 8.51 0.40
N ASN A 79 6.61 7.86 0.70
CA ASN A 79 6.73 7.05 1.90
C ASN A 79 6.68 7.92 3.18
N ALA A 80 7.40 9.05 3.21
CA ALA A 80 7.35 9.97 4.34
C ALA A 80 5.93 10.53 4.59
N ILE A 81 5.19 10.85 3.52
CA ILE A 81 3.81 11.31 3.60
C ILE A 81 2.91 10.22 4.21
N LEU A 82 3.01 8.99 3.70
CA LEU A 82 2.14 7.89 4.09
C LEU A 82 2.40 7.38 5.50
N ARG A 83 3.60 7.57 6.04
CA ARG A 83 3.93 7.25 7.45
C ARG A 83 3.20 8.14 8.44
N GLU A 84 3.01 9.41 8.10
CA GLU A 84 2.39 10.40 8.98
C GLU A 84 0.85 10.42 8.88
N ILE A 85 0.28 9.88 7.81
CA ILE A 85 -1.17 9.83 7.63
C ILE A 85 -1.77 8.71 8.49
N MET A 86 -2.68 9.08 9.38
CA MET A 86 -3.47 8.10 10.13
C MET A 86 -4.55 7.51 9.23
N VAL A 87 -4.44 6.22 8.97
CA VAL A 87 -5.37 5.47 8.12
C VAL A 87 -6.03 4.36 8.92
N GLU A 88 -7.35 4.30 8.87
CA GLU A 88 -8.13 3.27 9.56
C GLU A 88 -8.42 2.06 8.66
N HIS A 89 -8.69 2.30 7.36
CA HIS A 89 -9.13 1.29 6.43
C HIS A 89 -8.03 0.24 6.14
N PRO A 90 -8.34 -1.08 6.24
CA PRO A 90 -7.33 -2.15 6.07
C PRO A 90 -6.63 -2.14 4.70
N ALA A 91 -7.39 -1.93 3.61
CA ALA A 91 -6.81 -1.87 2.27
C ALA A 91 -5.85 -0.69 2.09
N ALA A 92 -6.17 0.46 2.69
CA ALA A 92 -5.29 1.62 2.66
C ALA A 92 -4.01 1.37 3.49
N LYS A 93 -4.09 0.65 4.61
CA LYS A 93 -2.90 0.20 5.36
C LYS A 93 -2.01 -0.71 4.52
N SER A 94 -2.60 -1.65 3.76
CA SER A 94 -1.84 -2.50 2.84
C SER A 94 -1.11 -1.70 1.76
N MET A 95 -1.71 -0.60 1.27
CA MET A 95 -1.04 0.31 0.33
C MET A 95 0.19 0.99 0.96
N ILE A 96 0.08 1.40 2.23
CA ILE A 96 1.20 1.99 2.97
C ILE A 96 2.34 0.97 3.13
N GLU A 97 2.01 -0.28 3.44
CA GLU A 97 3.02 -1.35 3.54
C GLU A 97 3.72 -1.64 2.21
N ILE A 98 3.02 -1.51 1.06
CA ILE A 98 3.65 -1.62 -0.27
C ILE A 98 4.67 -0.49 -0.48
N ALA A 99 4.34 0.76 -0.10
CA ALA A 99 5.27 1.88 -0.18
C ALA A 99 6.50 1.66 0.70
N ARG A 100 6.28 1.15 1.91
CA ARG A 100 7.34 0.83 2.86
C ARG A 100 8.26 -0.27 2.34
N ALA A 101 7.70 -1.35 1.81
CA ALA A 101 8.49 -2.43 1.22
C ALA A 101 9.35 -1.93 0.04
N GLN A 102 8.79 -1.06 -0.82
CA GLN A 102 9.53 -0.43 -1.91
C GLN A 102 10.68 0.44 -1.40
N ASP A 103 10.48 1.17 -0.31
CA ASP A 103 11.51 2.00 0.32
C ASP A 103 12.65 1.17 0.94
N GLU A 104 12.30 0.04 1.57
CA GLU A 104 13.26 -0.87 2.20
C GLU A 104 14.08 -1.66 1.17
N GLU A 105 13.46 -2.06 0.05
CA GLU A 105 14.10 -2.89 -0.98
C GLU A 105 14.92 -2.07 -2.00
N VAL A 106 14.43 -0.90 -2.40
CA VAL A 106 14.98 -0.11 -3.51
C VAL A 106 15.36 1.30 -3.09
N GLY A 107 14.63 1.91 -2.15
CA GLY A 107 14.84 3.27 -1.68
C GLY A 107 14.33 4.37 -2.62
N ASP A 108 13.73 4.02 -3.75
CA ASP A 108 13.16 4.96 -4.72
C ASP A 108 11.86 4.42 -5.33
N GLY A 109 11.08 5.28 -5.98
CA GLY A 109 9.83 4.91 -6.64
C GLY A 109 8.65 4.66 -5.69
N THR A 110 8.74 5.02 -4.42
CA THR A 110 7.69 4.82 -3.42
C THR A 110 6.36 5.47 -3.81
N THR A 111 6.42 6.69 -4.35
CA THR A 111 5.23 7.40 -4.86
C THR A 111 4.67 6.72 -6.10
N SER A 112 5.55 6.31 -7.03
CA SER A 112 5.16 5.68 -8.30
C SER A 112 4.44 4.36 -8.10
N VAL A 113 4.92 3.51 -7.19
CA VAL A 113 4.32 2.19 -6.92
C VAL A 113 2.91 2.31 -6.36
N ILE A 114 2.66 3.29 -5.51
CA ILE A 114 1.32 3.50 -4.92
C ILE A 114 0.34 4.07 -5.94
N ILE A 115 0.78 5.02 -6.77
CA ILE A 115 -0.06 5.57 -7.84
C ILE A 115 -0.40 4.47 -8.83
N LEU A 116 0.57 3.65 -9.23
CA LEU A 116 0.35 2.52 -10.13
C LEU A 116 -0.64 1.51 -9.53
N ALA A 117 -0.46 1.12 -8.27
CA ALA A 117 -1.37 0.20 -7.59
C ALA A 117 -2.80 0.77 -7.49
N GLY A 118 -2.94 2.05 -7.17
CA GLY A 118 -4.24 2.73 -7.13
C GLY A 118 -4.92 2.79 -8.49
N GLU A 119 -4.18 3.05 -9.57
CA GLU A 119 -4.72 3.03 -10.94
C GLU A 119 -5.10 1.62 -11.39
N MET A 120 -4.29 0.61 -11.10
CA MET A 120 -4.65 -0.79 -11.41
C MET A 120 -5.95 -1.20 -10.71
N MET A 121 -6.13 -0.83 -9.44
CA MET A 121 -7.38 -1.08 -8.73
C MET A 121 -8.55 -0.29 -9.31
N ALA A 122 -8.35 0.97 -9.68
CA ALA A 122 -9.38 1.78 -10.31
C ALA A 122 -9.83 1.21 -11.66
N GLN A 123 -8.91 0.69 -12.47
CA GLN A 123 -9.23 0.02 -13.73
C GLN A 123 -9.90 -1.34 -13.55
N ALA A 124 -9.69 -2.01 -12.41
CA ALA A 124 -10.39 -3.24 -12.08
C ALA A 124 -11.87 -3.02 -11.69
N CYS A 125 -12.22 -1.83 -11.22
CA CYS A 125 -13.56 -1.50 -10.72
C CYS A 125 -14.70 -1.83 -11.71
N PRO A 126 -14.68 -1.37 -12.96
CA PRO A 126 -15.76 -1.63 -13.91
C PRO A 126 -15.94 -3.13 -14.22
N PHE A 127 -14.90 -3.93 -14.17
CA PHE A 127 -14.99 -5.38 -14.37
C PHE A 127 -15.65 -6.08 -13.18
N LEU A 128 -15.37 -5.62 -11.95
CA LEU A 128 -16.05 -6.12 -10.75
C LEU A 128 -17.53 -5.72 -10.72
N GLU A 129 -17.89 -4.53 -11.18
CA GLU A 129 -19.28 -4.09 -11.33
C GLU A 129 -20.04 -4.95 -12.36
N GLN A 130 -19.37 -5.42 -13.41
CA GLN A 130 -19.88 -6.39 -14.38
C GLN A 130 -19.92 -7.83 -13.85
N GLN A 131 -19.67 -8.02 -12.55
CA GLN A 131 -19.65 -9.33 -11.88
C GLN A 131 -18.57 -10.29 -12.39
N MET A 132 -17.49 -9.77 -12.98
CA MET A 132 -16.31 -10.57 -13.28
C MET A 132 -15.65 -11.03 -11.98
N HIS A 133 -15.31 -12.30 -11.90
CA HIS A 133 -14.71 -12.84 -10.68
C HIS A 133 -13.30 -12.27 -10.46
N PRO A 134 -12.94 -11.83 -9.25
CA PRO A 134 -11.63 -11.21 -8.96
C PRO A 134 -10.43 -12.07 -9.39
N THR A 135 -10.54 -13.40 -9.31
CA THR A 135 -9.45 -14.31 -9.73
C THR A 135 -9.09 -14.19 -11.20
N VAL A 136 -10.06 -13.87 -12.07
CA VAL A 136 -9.80 -13.67 -13.51
C VAL A 136 -8.99 -12.41 -13.73
N ILE A 137 -9.34 -11.31 -13.03
CA ILE A 137 -8.62 -10.04 -13.08
C ILE A 137 -7.18 -10.22 -12.55
N ILE A 138 -7.04 -10.93 -11.43
CA ILE A 138 -5.72 -11.22 -10.84
C ILE A 138 -4.86 -12.05 -11.80
N SER A 139 -5.44 -13.06 -12.46
CA SER A 139 -4.72 -13.87 -13.45
C SER A 139 -4.25 -13.03 -14.64
N ALA A 140 -5.09 -12.12 -15.13
CA ALA A 140 -4.73 -11.21 -16.21
C ALA A 140 -3.58 -10.25 -15.80
N TYR A 141 -3.61 -9.73 -14.59
CA TYR A 141 -2.53 -8.88 -14.08
C TYR A 141 -1.21 -9.64 -13.90
N ARG A 142 -1.25 -10.91 -13.50
CA ARG A 142 -0.04 -11.75 -13.44
C ARG A 142 0.58 -11.98 -14.82
N GLN A 143 -0.24 -12.27 -15.81
CA GLN A 143 0.25 -12.42 -17.19
C GLN A 143 0.80 -11.10 -17.72
N ALA A 144 0.13 -9.98 -17.48
CA ALA A 144 0.61 -8.67 -17.86
C ALA A 144 1.96 -8.31 -17.17
N LEU A 145 2.17 -8.77 -15.94
CA LEU A 145 3.46 -8.59 -15.24
C LEU A 145 4.59 -9.36 -15.94
N GLU A 146 4.35 -10.62 -16.35
CA GLU A 146 5.35 -11.42 -17.07
C GLU A 146 5.72 -10.76 -18.41
N ASP A 147 4.73 -10.31 -19.17
CA ASP A 147 4.94 -9.60 -20.42
C ASP A 147 5.70 -8.28 -20.21
N LEU A 148 5.35 -7.54 -19.14
CA LEU A 148 5.99 -6.28 -18.79
C LEU A 148 7.47 -6.46 -18.43
N ILE A 149 7.83 -7.50 -17.69
CA ILE A 149 9.23 -7.80 -17.34
C ILE A 149 10.05 -8.04 -18.61
N ASN A 150 9.56 -8.86 -19.54
CA ASN A 150 10.23 -9.12 -20.81
C ASN A 150 10.45 -7.82 -21.63
N ILE A 151 9.42 -6.96 -21.69
CA ILE A 151 9.51 -5.67 -22.39
C ILE A 151 10.54 -4.76 -21.70
N LEU A 152 10.57 -4.74 -20.37
CA LEU A 152 11.52 -3.92 -19.61
C LEU A 152 12.97 -4.40 -19.82
N GLU A 153 13.20 -5.69 -19.92
CA GLU A 153 14.52 -6.24 -20.25
C GLU A 153 14.97 -5.79 -21.64
N ASP A 154 14.07 -5.82 -22.63
CA ASP A 154 14.36 -5.42 -24.02
C ASP A 154 14.67 -3.92 -24.16
N ILE A 155 14.00 -3.05 -23.41
CA ILE A 155 14.18 -1.59 -23.48
C ILE A 155 15.21 -1.04 -22.50
N SER A 156 15.70 -1.87 -21.56
CA SER A 156 16.65 -1.44 -20.52
C SER A 156 17.99 -1.03 -21.15
N VAL A 157 18.57 0.05 -20.64
CA VAL A 157 19.90 0.50 -21.05
C VAL A 157 20.91 0.07 -19.98
N PRO A 158 21.93 -0.71 -20.33
CA PRO A 158 22.94 -1.11 -19.36
C PRO A 158 23.73 0.11 -18.86
N VAL A 159 23.96 0.15 -17.56
CA VAL A 159 24.68 1.23 -16.88
C VAL A 159 26.02 0.72 -16.40
N ASP A 160 27.08 1.47 -16.70
CA ASP A 160 28.42 1.17 -16.18
C ASP A 160 28.59 1.86 -14.81
N VAL A 161 28.60 1.03 -13.76
CA VAL A 161 28.74 1.48 -12.36
C VAL A 161 30.12 2.11 -12.10
N THR A 162 31.12 1.79 -12.92
CA THR A 162 32.48 2.35 -12.78
C THR A 162 32.58 3.76 -13.34
N ASN A 163 31.65 4.17 -14.20
CA ASN A 163 31.63 5.48 -14.80
C ASN A 163 30.94 6.53 -13.89
N MET A 164 31.74 7.26 -13.14
CA MET A 164 31.25 8.28 -12.18
C MET A 164 30.39 9.36 -12.86
N ALA A 165 30.61 9.68 -14.13
CA ALA A 165 29.83 10.68 -14.84
C ALA A 165 28.41 10.20 -15.16
N GLU A 166 28.25 8.92 -15.48
CA GLU A 166 26.94 8.29 -15.67
C GLU A 166 26.20 8.13 -14.35
N MET A 167 26.89 7.61 -13.33
CA MET A 167 26.34 7.47 -11.98
C MET A 167 25.84 8.82 -11.44
N THR A 168 26.62 9.89 -11.59
CA THR A 168 26.19 11.23 -11.16
C THR A 168 24.92 11.68 -11.87
N LYS A 169 24.77 11.44 -13.17
CA LYS A 169 23.54 11.79 -13.90
C LYS A 169 22.32 11.01 -13.41
N ILE A 170 22.48 9.73 -13.13
CA ILE A 170 21.40 8.87 -12.60
C ILE A 170 20.96 9.37 -11.21
N VAL A 171 21.92 9.54 -10.29
CA VAL A 171 21.60 10.06 -8.95
C VAL A 171 21.00 11.46 -9.02
N GLN A 172 21.48 12.32 -9.90
CA GLN A 172 20.92 13.65 -10.11
C GLN A 172 19.47 13.60 -10.62
N SER A 173 19.12 12.61 -11.44
CA SER A 173 17.72 12.44 -11.88
C SER A 173 16.80 12.04 -10.73
N CYS A 174 17.27 11.19 -9.81
CA CYS A 174 16.51 10.77 -8.64
C CYS A 174 16.24 11.93 -7.66
N ILE A 175 17.26 12.75 -7.39
CA ILE A 175 17.13 13.87 -6.42
C ILE A 175 16.59 15.16 -7.06
N GLY A 176 16.48 15.21 -8.36
CA GLY A 176 16.10 16.42 -9.11
C GLY A 176 14.72 16.98 -8.75
N THR A 177 13.82 16.16 -8.27
CA THR A 177 12.46 16.52 -7.81
C THR A 177 12.38 16.79 -6.30
N LYS A 178 13.44 16.53 -5.55
CA LYS A 178 13.50 16.67 -4.10
C LYS A 178 14.04 18.05 -3.70
N PHE A 179 13.76 18.45 -2.46
CA PHE A 179 14.22 19.74 -1.91
C PHE A 179 15.74 19.91 -1.95
N ILE A 180 16.48 18.79 -1.82
CA ILE A 180 17.94 18.75 -1.82
C ILE A 180 18.57 19.15 -3.17
N ASN A 181 17.78 19.25 -4.23
CA ASN A 181 18.26 19.61 -5.57
C ASN A 181 19.01 20.95 -5.61
N LYS A 182 18.79 21.84 -4.62
CA LYS A 182 19.58 23.08 -4.46
C LYS A 182 21.07 22.84 -4.28
N TRP A 183 21.46 21.67 -3.79
CA TRP A 183 22.82 21.21 -3.57
C TRP A 183 23.13 19.93 -4.32
N SER A 184 22.51 19.75 -5.50
CA SER A 184 22.50 18.47 -6.23
C SER A 184 23.90 17.91 -6.48
N GLU A 185 24.86 18.71 -6.89
CA GLU A 185 26.22 18.26 -7.19
C GLU A 185 26.94 17.71 -5.95
N LEU A 186 26.86 18.43 -4.85
CA LEU A 186 27.45 17.99 -3.58
C LEU A 186 26.73 16.75 -3.02
N ALA A 187 25.40 16.76 -3.07
CA ALA A 187 24.59 15.64 -2.59
C ALA A 187 24.85 14.36 -3.41
N CYS A 188 24.93 14.45 -4.74
CA CYS A 188 25.26 13.32 -5.60
C CYS A 188 26.64 12.74 -5.27
N LYS A 189 27.65 13.60 -5.10
CA LYS A 189 29.00 13.18 -4.77
C LYS A 189 29.03 12.44 -3.41
N ILE A 190 28.43 13.02 -2.38
CA ILE A 190 28.37 12.40 -1.05
C ILE A 190 27.62 11.06 -1.11
N ALA A 191 26.49 10.98 -1.79
CA ALA A 191 25.70 9.76 -1.90
C ALA A 191 26.50 8.65 -2.58
N ILE A 192 27.15 8.94 -3.71
CA ILE A 192 27.93 7.95 -4.48
C ILE A 192 29.15 7.49 -3.63
N GLU A 193 29.90 8.41 -3.01
CA GLU A 193 31.05 8.07 -2.19
C GLU A 193 30.65 7.26 -0.95
N ALA A 194 29.57 7.63 -0.26
CA ALA A 194 29.08 6.90 0.89
C ALA A 194 28.64 5.48 0.52
N THR A 195 27.84 5.33 -0.53
CA THR A 195 27.34 4.02 -0.99
C THR A 195 28.50 3.12 -1.45
N SER A 196 29.44 3.67 -2.22
CA SER A 196 30.60 2.89 -2.68
C SER A 196 31.53 2.44 -1.54
N THR A 197 31.57 3.19 -0.43
CA THR A 197 32.38 2.86 0.74
C THR A 197 31.78 1.72 1.57
N VAL A 198 30.45 1.62 1.65
CA VAL A 198 29.75 0.59 2.43
C VAL A 198 29.30 -0.60 1.59
N ALA A 199 29.44 -0.55 0.27
CA ALA A 199 29.05 -1.63 -0.62
C ALA A 199 29.85 -2.91 -0.31
N LEU A 200 29.14 -3.96 0.00
CA LEU A 200 29.68 -5.31 0.23
C LEU A 200 29.33 -6.20 -0.96
N GLU A 201 30.28 -7.06 -1.35
CA GLU A 201 30.06 -8.04 -2.41
C GLU A 201 29.96 -9.42 -1.76
N GLU A 202 28.72 -9.90 -1.53
CA GLU A 202 28.45 -11.24 -1.05
C GLU A 202 27.86 -12.10 -2.15
N ASN A 203 28.50 -13.24 -2.43
CA ASN A 203 28.02 -14.25 -3.41
C ASN A 203 27.75 -13.70 -4.82
N GLY A 204 28.48 -12.68 -5.26
CA GLY A 204 28.31 -12.05 -6.57
C GLY A 204 27.13 -11.08 -6.65
N ARG A 205 26.51 -10.75 -5.53
CA ARG A 205 25.58 -9.62 -5.39
C ARG A 205 26.26 -8.51 -4.61
N LYS A 206 26.13 -7.28 -5.09
CA LYS A 206 26.54 -6.07 -4.37
C LYS A 206 25.37 -5.63 -3.51
N GLU A 207 25.55 -5.60 -2.21
CA GLU A 207 24.65 -5.01 -1.21
C GLU A 207 25.26 -3.73 -0.63
#